data_32f7525ff23b65346754e31d962e4b6e
#
_entry.id   32f7525ff23b65346754e31d962e4b6e
#
_cell.length_a   1.000
_cell.length_b   1.000
_cell.length_c   1.000
_cell.angle_alpha   90.00
_cell.angle_beta   90.00
_cell.angle_gamma   90.00
#
_symmetry.space_group_name_H-M   'P 1'
#
loop_
_entity.id
_entity.type
_entity.pdbx_description
1 polymer ?
#
loop_
_entity_poly.entity_id
_entity_poly.type
_entity_poly.pdbx_seq_one_letter_code
_entity_poly.pdbx_strand_id
1 'polypeptide(L)'
;VFKKEMAMSKIAFLFSGQGAQYVGMGKEIAKEYKSSDMIFEEASDALGFDTKKMIFESDDETLKITENTQPAILITSIACMQPLKEEGIVPEVVAGLSLGEYSAHV
;
A
#
# COMPACT_ATOMS: atom_id res chain seq x y z
N VAL A 1 5.32 -3.54 2.33
CA VAL A 1 5.02 -2.14 2.03
C VAL A 1 4.82 -1.31 3.30
N PHE A 2 4.29 -1.90 4.33
CA PHE A 2 4.32 -1.29 5.66
C PHE A 2 4.62 -2.33 6.73
N LYS A 3 5.04 -1.87 7.90
CA LYS A 3 5.30 -2.73 9.06
C LYS A 3 4.38 -2.31 10.20
N LYS A 4 3.96 -3.29 10.98
CA LYS A 4 3.27 -3.10 12.24
C LYS A 4 4.24 -3.50 13.34
N GLU A 5 4.47 -2.62 14.31
CA GLU A 5 5.31 -2.88 15.46
C GLU A 5 4.55 -2.63 16.74
N MET A 6 4.83 -3.43 17.75
CA MET A 6 4.26 -3.27 19.09
C MET A 6 5.38 -2.92 20.06
N ALA A 7 5.20 -1.82 20.77
CA ALA A 7 6.12 -1.39 21.81
C ALA A 7 5.32 -0.90 23.00
N MET A 8 5.54 -1.48 24.18
CA MET A 8 4.85 -1.11 25.44
C MET A 8 3.32 -1.06 25.29
N SER A 9 2.74 -2.07 24.66
CA SER A 9 1.29 -2.19 24.39
C SER A 9 0.74 -1.18 23.38
N LYS A 10 1.60 -0.40 22.74
CA LYS A 10 1.22 0.53 21.67
C LYS A 10 1.54 -0.06 20.32
N ILE A 11 0.74 0.31 19.33
CA ILE A 11 0.92 -0.12 17.95
C ILE A 11 1.33 1.09 17.11
N ALA A 12 2.41 0.94 16.35
CA ALA A 12 2.86 1.93 15.37
C ALA A 12 2.74 1.37 13.96
N PHE A 13 2.24 2.17 13.02
CA PHE A 13 2.23 1.84 11.61
C PHE A 13 3.34 2.61 10.91
N LEU A 14 4.23 1.88 10.21
CA LEU A 14 5.33 2.46 9.45
C LEU A 14 5.08 2.24 7.96
N PHE A 15 5.10 3.31 7.19
CA PHE A 15 4.82 3.28 5.75
C PHE A 15 6.09 3.51 4.95
N SER A 16 6.36 2.62 4.00
CA SER A 16 7.53 2.71 3.13
C SER A 16 7.37 3.77 2.05
N GLY A 17 8.51 4.28 1.60
CA GLY A 17 8.58 5.22 0.50
C GLY A 17 9.12 4.59 -0.78
N GLN A 18 9.48 5.44 -1.73
CA GLN A 18 10.03 5.04 -3.02
C GLN A 18 11.29 4.18 -2.83
N GLY A 19 11.40 3.10 -3.59
CA GLY A 19 12.45 2.11 -3.45
C GLY A 19 11.96 0.78 -2.88
N ALA A 20 10.80 0.77 -2.24
CA ALA A 20 10.20 -0.45 -1.67
C ALA A 20 9.37 -1.23 -2.69
N GLN A 21 9.13 -0.67 -3.87
CA GLN A 21 8.26 -1.28 -4.89
C GLN A 21 8.87 -2.55 -5.51
N TYR A 22 8.01 -3.50 -5.82
CA TYR A 22 8.36 -4.67 -6.64
C TYR A 22 7.09 -5.17 -7.36
N VAL A 23 7.29 -5.78 -8.52
CA VAL A 23 6.18 -6.32 -9.32
C VAL A 23 5.49 -7.44 -8.54
N GLY A 24 4.19 -7.37 -8.44
CA GLY A 24 3.40 -8.34 -7.68
C GLY A 24 3.13 -7.95 -6.23
N MET A 25 3.66 -6.82 -5.77
CA MET A 25 3.40 -6.37 -4.40
C MET A 25 1.90 -6.15 -4.16
N GLY A 26 1.42 -6.67 -3.05
CA GLY A 26 -0.01 -6.57 -2.69
C GLY A 26 -0.92 -7.58 -3.38
N LYS A 27 -0.43 -8.36 -4.33
CA LYS A 27 -1.25 -9.32 -5.08
C LYS A 27 -1.90 -10.37 -4.18
N GLU A 28 -1.13 -10.95 -3.27
CA GLU A 28 -1.64 -11.99 -2.37
C GLU A 28 -2.68 -11.43 -1.40
N ILE A 29 -2.45 -10.25 -0.86
CA ILE A 29 -3.37 -9.63 0.08
C ILE A 29 -4.68 -9.22 -0.61
N ALA A 30 -4.61 -8.76 -1.85
CA ALA A 30 -5.80 -8.45 -2.64
C ALA A 30 -6.61 -9.71 -2.95
N LYS A 31 -5.92 -10.84 -3.13
CA LYS A 31 -6.57 -12.12 -3.38
C LYS A 31 -7.30 -12.66 -2.14
N GLU A 32 -6.73 -12.48 -0.96
CA GLU A 32 -7.29 -13.00 0.29
C GLU A 32 -8.32 -12.07 0.94
N TYR A 33 -8.19 -10.77 0.75
CA TYR A 33 -9.05 -9.78 1.41
C TYR A 33 -9.75 -8.90 0.39
N LYS A 34 -11.06 -8.99 0.37
CA LYS A 34 -11.88 -8.20 -0.54
C LYS A 34 -11.71 -6.69 -0.35
N SER A 35 -11.56 -6.25 0.89
CA SER A 35 -11.34 -4.84 1.20
C SER A 35 -10.05 -4.31 0.58
N SER A 36 -8.99 -5.11 0.58
CA SER A 36 -7.72 -4.76 -0.06
C SER A 36 -7.88 -4.71 -1.59
N ASP A 37 -8.58 -5.69 -2.15
CA ASP A 37 -8.85 -5.73 -3.59
C ASP A 37 -9.64 -4.50 -4.05
N MET A 38 -10.61 -4.07 -3.26
CA MET A 38 -11.41 -2.89 -3.55
C MET A 38 -10.60 -1.60 -3.61
N ILE A 39 -9.53 -1.49 -2.83
CA ILE A 39 -8.64 -0.33 -2.89
C ILE A 39 -7.98 -0.22 -4.26
N PHE A 40 -7.52 -1.33 -4.83
CA PHE A 40 -6.96 -1.33 -6.19
C PHE A 40 -8.01 -0.97 -7.24
N GLU A 41 -9.24 -1.46 -7.09
CA GLU A 41 -10.34 -1.12 -8.01
C GLU A 41 -10.71 0.36 -7.93
N GLU A 42 -10.86 0.90 -6.73
CA GLU A 42 -11.17 2.32 -6.53
C GLU A 42 -10.06 3.21 -7.10
N ALA A 43 -8.81 2.82 -6.92
CA ALA A 43 -7.67 3.56 -7.47
C ALA A 43 -7.67 3.51 -9.00
N SER A 44 -8.03 2.37 -9.59
CA SER A 44 -8.12 2.25 -11.05
C SER A 44 -9.20 3.18 -11.61
N ASP A 45 -10.34 3.27 -10.94
CA ASP A 45 -11.41 4.19 -11.34
C ASP A 45 -10.99 5.65 -11.22
N ALA A 46 -10.31 5.99 -10.13
CA ALA A 46 -9.87 7.36 -9.89
C ALA A 46 -8.77 7.83 -10.83
N LEU A 47 -7.83 6.94 -11.16
CA LEU A 47 -6.66 7.28 -11.98
C LEU A 47 -6.88 7.06 -13.47
N GLY A 48 -7.89 6.29 -13.86
CA GLY A 48 -8.21 6.06 -15.25
C GLY A 48 -7.36 5.00 -15.94
N PHE A 49 -6.64 4.16 -15.18
CA PHE A 49 -5.90 3.02 -15.73
C PHE A 49 -5.97 1.83 -14.77
N ASP A 50 -5.65 0.65 -15.28
CA ASP A 50 -5.69 -0.59 -14.49
C ASP A 50 -4.48 -0.68 -13.54
N THR A 51 -4.69 -0.36 -12.28
CA THR A 51 -3.61 -0.37 -11.26
C THR A 51 -3.11 -1.77 -10.98
N LYS A 52 -3.98 -2.77 -10.98
CA LYS A 52 -3.57 -4.17 -10.78
C LYS A 52 -2.64 -4.64 -11.88
N LYS A 53 -2.96 -4.31 -13.13
CA LYS A 53 -2.11 -4.68 -14.26
C LYS A 53 -0.73 -4.06 -14.15
N MET A 54 -0.67 -2.78 -13.79
CA MET A 54 0.60 -2.07 -13.62
C MET A 54 1.43 -2.65 -12.48
N ILE A 55 0.80 -2.92 -11.32
CA ILE A 55 1.52 -3.32 -10.11
C ILE A 55 1.81 -4.82 -10.08
N PHE A 56 0.86 -5.65 -10.55
CA PHE A 56 0.97 -7.10 -10.42
C PHE A 56 1.60 -7.78 -11.64
N GLU A 57 1.47 -7.21 -12.81
CA GLU A 57 1.79 -7.88 -14.07
C GLU A 57 2.78 -7.14 -14.98
N SER A 58 3.15 -5.90 -14.64
CA SER A 58 4.12 -5.15 -15.44
C SER A 58 5.55 -5.63 -15.15
N ASP A 59 6.54 -4.89 -15.62
CA ASP A 59 7.95 -5.20 -15.37
C ASP A 59 8.57 -4.18 -14.40
N ASP A 60 9.75 -4.52 -13.90
CA ASP A 60 10.46 -3.67 -12.93
C ASP A 60 10.80 -2.29 -13.51
N GLU A 61 11.10 -2.21 -14.79
CA GLU A 61 11.44 -0.93 -15.44
C GLU A 61 10.24 0.00 -15.47
N THR A 62 9.07 -0.51 -15.83
CA THR A 62 7.83 0.25 -15.82
C THR A 62 7.51 0.73 -14.42
N LEU A 63 7.66 -0.14 -13.42
CA LEU A 63 7.35 0.20 -12.04
C LEU A 63 8.35 1.18 -11.42
N LYS A 64 9.58 1.26 -11.93
CA LYS A 64 10.60 2.22 -11.48
C LYS A 64 10.36 3.64 -11.94
N ILE A 65 9.54 3.84 -12.98
CA ILE A 65 9.19 5.18 -13.43
C ILE A 65 8.45 5.89 -12.30
N THR A 66 8.95 7.04 -11.87
CA THR A 66 8.43 7.75 -10.68
C THR A 66 6.91 7.98 -10.75
N GLU A 67 6.39 8.31 -11.92
CA GLU A 67 4.95 8.53 -12.13
C GLU A 67 4.11 7.27 -11.84
N ASN A 68 4.71 6.09 -11.98
CA ASN A 68 4.06 4.81 -11.69
C ASN A 68 4.38 4.33 -10.27
N THR A 69 5.63 4.53 -9.82
CA THR A 69 6.11 4.04 -8.52
C THR A 69 5.36 4.68 -7.35
N GLN A 70 5.18 5.99 -7.38
CA GLN A 70 4.55 6.70 -6.26
C GLN A 70 3.11 6.27 -6.04
N PRO A 71 2.23 6.28 -7.06
CA PRO A 71 0.88 5.77 -6.87
C PRO A 71 0.86 4.29 -6.47
N ALA A 72 1.74 3.48 -7.05
CA ALA A 72 1.79 2.05 -6.75
C ALA A 72 2.07 1.78 -5.27
N ILE A 73 3.07 2.44 -4.69
CA ILE A 73 3.41 2.29 -3.28
C ILE A 73 2.27 2.79 -2.39
N LEU A 74 1.71 3.95 -2.68
CA LEU A 74 0.61 4.51 -1.90
C LEU A 74 -0.60 3.58 -1.89
N ILE A 75 -1.04 3.12 -3.06
CA ILE A 75 -2.19 2.23 -3.20
C ILE A 75 -1.96 0.92 -2.46
N THR A 76 -0.79 0.31 -2.66
CA THR A 76 -0.45 -0.96 -2.03
C THR A 76 -0.38 -0.84 -0.51
N SER A 77 0.20 0.25 0.00
CA SER A 77 0.28 0.52 1.44
C SER A 77 -1.11 0.62 2.06
N ILE A 78 -2.01 1.34 1.44
CA ILE A 78 -3.39 1.50 1.92
C ILE A 78 -4.13 0.15 1.84
N ALA A 79 -3.95 -0.60 0.76
CA ALA A 79 -4.55 -1.92 0.60
C ALA A 79 -4.10 -2.89 1.69
N CYS A 80 -2.81 -2.88 2.03
CA CYS A 80 -2.27 -3.73 3.09
C CYS A 80 -2.81 -3.36 4.48
N MET A 81 -3.19 -2.11 4.67
CA MET A 81 -3.74 -1.64 5.95
C MET A 81 -5.19 -2.09 6.17
N GLN A 82 -5.96 -2.37 5.12
CA GLN A 82 -7.39 -2.69 5.25
C GLN A 82 -7.69 -3.89 6.15
N PRO A 83 -7.01 -5.03 6.02
CA PRO A 83 -7.28 -6.16 6.91
C PRO A 83 -7.04 -5.85 8.38
N LEU A 84 -6.05 -5.02 8.69
CA LEU A 84 -5.77 -4.60 10.06
C LEU A 84 -6.90 -3.74 10.62
N LYS A 85 -7.45 -2.84 9.82
CA LYS A 85 -8.60 -2.03 10.21
C LYS A 85 -9.85 -2.89 10.45
N GLU A 86 -10.07 -3.91 9.63
CA GLU A 86 -11.20 -4.83 9.78
C GLU A 86 -11.12 -5.61 11.09
N GLU A 87 -9.92 -5.94 11.55
CA GLU A 87 -9.71 -6.63 12.82
C GLU A 87 -9.72 -5.69 14.02
N GLY A 88 -9.99 -4.40 13.82
CA GLY A 88 -10.05 -3.41 14.88
C GLY A 88 -8.69 -2.94 15.37
N ILE A 89 -7.64 -3.22 14.62
CA ILE A 89 -6.28 -2.77 14.95
C ILE A 89 -6.12 -1.32 14.50
N VAL A 90 -5.98 -0.44 15.47
CA VAL A 90 -5.84 1.00 15.24
C VAL A 90 -4.46 1.43 15.71
N PRO A 91 -3.67 2.12 14.88
CA PRO A 91 -2.36 2.60 15.31
C PRO A 91 -2.49 3.78 16.26
N GLU A 92 -1.63 3.85 17.28
CA GLU A 92 -1.49 5.03 18.10
C GLU A 92 -0.49 6.01 17.50
N VAL A 93 0.46 5.50 16.70
CA VAL A 93 1.47 6.29 16.01
C VAL A 93 1.58 5.81 14.58
N VAL A 94 1.63 6.75 13.65
CA VAL A 94 1.91 6.47 12.24
C VAL A 94 3.14 7.26 11.81
N ALA A 95 3.93 6.67 10.94
CA ALA A 95 5.13 7.30 10.40
C ALA A 95 5.36 6.83 8.97
N GLY A 96 5.93 7.68 8.16
CA GLY A 96 6.26 7.37 6.78
C GLY A 96 7.54 8.02 6.36
N LEU A 97 8.33 7.34 5.51
CA LEU A 97 9.56 7.87 4.96
C LEU A 97 9.29 8.49 3.61
N SER A 98 9.47 9.82 3.48
CA SER A 98 9.23 10.54 2.24
C SER A 98 7.83 10.27 1.69
N LEU A 99 7.69 9.54 0.58
CA LEU A 99 6.39 9.17 0.01
C LEU A 99 5.47 8.48 1.03
N GLY A 100 6.03 7.70 1.96
CA GLY A 100 5.26 7.03 2.99
C GLY A 100 4.47 7.96 3.89
N GLU A 101 4.82 9.25 3.96
CA GLU A 101 4.05 10.24 4.71
C GLU A 101 2.61 10.35 4.20
N TYR A 102 2.40 10.25 2.89
CA TYR A 102 1.05 10.30 2.32
C TYR A 102 0.20 9.14 2.81
N SER A 103 0.77 7.94 2.90
CA SER A 103 0.08 6.77 3.46
C SER A 103 -0.20 6.94 4.95
N ALA A 104 0.72 7.55 5.69
CA ALA A 104 0.57 7.79 7.12
C ALA A 104 -0.58 8.75 7.43
N HIS A 105 -0.89 9.67 6.52
CA HIS A 105 -2.00 10.61 6.69
C HIS A 105 -3.38 10.01 6.38
N VAL A 106 -3.43 8.83 5.81
CA VAL A 106 -4.68 8.12 5.55
C VAL A 106 -5.14 7.39 6.83
#